data_01df5ac40f76ee66c05d501e7328ca6c
#
_entry.id   01df5ac40f76ee66c05d501e7328ca6c
#
_cell.length_a   1.000
_cell.length_b   1.000
_cell.length_c   1.000
_cell.angle_alpha   90.00
_cell.angle_beta   90.00
_cell.angle_gamma   90.00
#
_symmetry.space_group_name_H-M   'P 1'
#
loop_
_entity.id
_entity.type
_entity.pdbx_description
1 polymer ?
#
loop_
_entity_poly.entity_id
_entity_poly.type
_entity_poly.pdbx_seq_one_letter_code
_entity_poly.pdbx_strand_id
1 'polypeptide(L)'
;MNKNKLNRLDEMMQSQVDSGMIPGGHLRIIKDGERVYDKCFGMADVARNLKVSDNTIYRLYSMTKPVTAVATMILYDRGLIDLSDNVSWFLEGFKDQKVETKDGIVPANREVKIIDLLTMTAGLMYPDRNVNPSGDKMADLFDKFYERAFSGNGTYSTVEMCNEMGKIPLFAQPGTCWNYSVCADVLGAIVEVVSKKRLGDFLKDEIFTPLGMNDTDFYVPAEKRDRFAEIYIRGEDGKLTPCDWQHLGLVYKYTKRPEFEIGGAGLVSTVNDYEKFAQMLLNGGKYGDTRILSRKAVDLISHNIITAEQAKTFNWDSCIGYGYGGLMRTLINPEITTVGSAGEYGWDGWTGNYFCNDPENNLTFMYFIQVCGGNGIRPLRTLKQVMYSALDD
;
A
#
# COMPACT_ATOMS: atom_id res chain seq x y z
N MET A 1 7.73 24.38 -13.55
CA MET A 1 8.76 24.00 -12.57
C MET A 1 10.17 24.32 -13.08
N ASN A 2 11.02 24.78 -12.18
CA ASN A 2 12.41 25.18 -12.53
C ASN A 2 13.29 23.93 -12.78
N LYS A 3 13.69 23.74 -14.03
CA LYS A 3 14.50 22.57 -14.46
C LYS A 3 15.88 22.53 -13.79
N ASN A 4 16.51 23.68 -13.54
CA ASN A 4 17.84 23.73 -12.90
C ASN A 4 17.77 23.24 -11.43
N LYS A 5 16.68 23.52 -10.72
CA LYS A 5 16.45 23.01 -9.38
C LYS A 5 16.18 21.49 -9.42
N LEU A 6 15.39 21.01 -10.39
CA LEU A 6 15.13 19.58 -10.57
C LEU A 6 16.39 18.77 -10.89
N ASN A 7 17.39 19.33 -11.57
CA ASN A 7 18.65 18.64 -11.86
C ASN A 7 19.41 18.20 -10.59
N ARG A 8 19.16 18.82 -9.43
CA ARG A 8 19.72 18.37 -8.14
C ARG A 8 19.25 16.98 -7.75
N LEU A 9 18.07 16.57 -8.23
CA LEU A 9 17.54 15.23 -7.98
C LEU A 9 18.44 14.15 -8.61
N ASP A 10 19.12 14.45 -9.72
CA ASP A 10 20.07 13.53 -10.36
C ASP A 10 21.22 13.19 -9.42
N GLU A 11 21.84 14.22 -8.85
CA GLU A 11 22.98 14.06 -7.91
C GLU A 11 22.55 13.32 -6.65
N MET A 12 21.35 13.64 -6.14
CA MET A 12 20.82 13.01 -4.93
C MET A 12 20.49 11.53 -5.16
N MET A 13 19.87 11.18 -6.27
CA MET A 13 19.57 9.80 -6.63
C MET A 13 20.84 9.01 -6.92
N GLN A 14 21.77 9.59 -7.68
CA GLN A 14 23.05 8.95 -7.98
C GLN A 14 23.87 8.72 -6.70
N SER A 15 23.90 9.69 -5.79
CA SER A 15 24.59 9.55 -4.49
C SER A 15 24.01 8.40 -3.65
N GLN A 16 22.70 8.17 -3.69
CA GLN A 16 22.09 7.02 -2.99
C GLN A 16 22.56 5.68 -3.60
N VAL A 17 22.73 5.62 -4.92
CA VAL A 17 23.25 4.43 -5.62
C VAL A 17 24.74 4.25 -5.31
N ASP A 18 25.53 5.29 -5.46
CA ASP A 18 27.01 5.24 -5.30
C ASP A 18 27.41 4.90 -3.86
N SER A 19 26.63 5.36 -2.88
CA SER A 19 26.84 5.02 -1.45
C SER A 19 26.34 3.63 -1.07
N GLY A 20 25.71 2.89 -2.00
CA GLY A 20 25.10 1.59 -1.71
C GLY A 20 23.83 1.71 -0.83
N MET A 21 23.23 2.88 -0.71
CA MET A 21 21.98 3.07 0.03
C MET A 21 20.82 2.37 -0.67
N ILE A 22 20.80 2.37 -2.00
CA ILE A 22 19.86 1.63 -2.84
C ILE A 22 20.61 0.96 -3.99
N PRO A 23 20.17 -0.19 -4.51
CA PRO A 23 20.78 -0.79 -5.70
C PRO A 23 20.46 0.03 -6.95
N GLY A 24 19.29 0.63 -6.98
CA GLY A 24 18.75 1.49 -8.01
C GLY A 24 17.35 1.93 -7.68
N GLY A 25 16.80 2.83 -8.48
CA GLY A 25 15.44 3.35 -8.30
C GLY A 25 14.96 4.17 -9.48
N HIS A 26 13.67 4.47 -9.47
CA HIS A 26 13.00 5.31 -10.46
C HIS A 26 12.30 6.46 -9.73
N LEU A 27 12.61 7.68 -10.12
CA LEU A 27 12.00 8.90 -9.60
C LEU A 27 11.22 9.60 -10.72
N ARG A 28 9.94 9.84 -10.49
CA ARG A 28 9.04 10.54 -11.44
C ARG A 28 8.25 11.62 -10.75
N ILE A 29 8.14 12.77 -11.41
CA ILE A 29 7.31 13.91 -10.99
C ILE A 29 6.43 14.30 -12.16
N ILE A 30 5.13 14.35 -11.91
CA ILE A 30 4.12 14.78 -12.87
C ILE A 30 3.51 16.08 -12.34
N LYS A 31 3.48 17.13 -13.16
CA LYS A 31 2.89 18.44 -12.85
C LYS A 31 1.95 18.82 -13.98
N ASP A 32 0.70 19.13 -13.63
CA ASP A 32 -0.34 19.49 -14.62
C ASP A 32 -0.54 18.42 -15.72
N GLY A 33 -0.39 17.14 -15.35
CA GLY A 33 -0.51 16.00 -16.26
C GLY A 33 0.73 15.72 -17.12
N GLU A 34 1.80 16.51 -17.01
CA GLU A 34 3.04 16.31 -17.76
C GLU A 34 4.17 15.80 -16.88
N ARG A 35 4.98 14.87 -17.40
CA ARG A 35 6.19 14.37 -16.72
C ARG A 35 7.27 15.45 -16.78
N VAL A 36 7.43 16.19 -15.69
CA VAL A 36 8.45 17.26 -15.58
C VAL A 36 9.81 16.72 -15.13
N TYR A 37 9.82 15.54 -14.53
CA TYR A 37 11.02 14.78 -14.17
C TYR A 37 10.71 13.28 -14.24
N ASP A 38 11.60 12.51 -14.92
CA ASP A 38 11.41 11.07 -15.10
C ASP A 38 12.76 10.42 -15.38
N LYS A 39 13.37 9.78 -14.35
CA LYS A 39 14.73 9.20 -14.47
C LYS A 39 14.90 7.92 -13.66
N CYS A 40 15.62 6.99 -14.28
CA CYS A 40 16.03 5.71 -13.72
C CYS A 40 17.51 5.75 -13.32
N PHE A 41 17.85 5.12 -12.18
CA PHE A 41 19.18 5.09 -11.61
C PHE A 41 19.54 3.66 -11.20
N GLY A 42 20.81 3.27 -11.39
CA GLY A 42 21.36 2.01 -10.89
C GLY A 42 20.70 0.75 -11.44
N MET A 43 20.65 -0.28 -10.61
CA MET A 43 20.31 -1.65 -10.99
C MET A 43 18.96 -2.06 -10.39
N ALA A 44 18.13 -2.70 -11.20
CA ALA A 44 16.93 -3.42 -10.75
C ALA A 44 17.29 -4.80 -10.18
N ASP A 45 18.36 -5.42 -10.71
CA ASP A 45 18.94 -6.65 -10.20
C ASP A 45 20.45 -6.65 -10.47
N VAL A 46 21.23 -6.62 -9.40
CA VAL A 46 22.70 -6.56 -9.47
C VAL A 46 23.27 -7.86 -10.02
N ALA A 47 22.75 -9.01 -9.57
CA ALA A 47 23.27 -10.32 -9.98
C ALA A 47 23.04 -10.60 -11.47
N ARG A 48 21.90 -10.17 -12.01
CA ARG A 48 21.55 -10.31 -13.44
C ARG A 48 22.12 -9.17 -14.31
N ASN A 49 22.79 -8.18 -13.71
CA ASN A 49 23.21 -6.94 -14.40
C ASN A 49 22.02 -6.24 -15.10
N LEU A 50 20.84 -6.27 -14.47
CA LEU A 50 19.63 -5.67 -14.99
C LEU A 50 19.53 -4.22 -14.49
N LYS A 51 19.58 -3.25 -15.41
CA LYS A 51 19.41 -1.83 -15.07
C LYS A 51 17.94 -1.50 -14.77
N VAL A 52 17.71 -0.51 -13.92
CA VAL A 52 16.37 0.10 -13.77
C VAL A 52 15.97 0.76 -15.10
N SER A 53 14.72 0.55 -15.48
CA SER A 53 14.11 1.11 -16.69
C SER A 53 12.65 1.47 -16.42
N ASP A 54 12.01 2.19 -17.36
CA ASP A 54 10.59 2.56 -17.31
C ASP A 54 9.65 1.37 -17.18
N ASN A 55 10.10 0.20 -17.64
CA ASN A 55 9.34 -1.03 -17.65
C ASN A 55 9.73 -2.00 -16.51
N THR A 56 10.57 -1.57 -15.57
CA THR A 56 10.92 -2.36 -14.39
C THR A 56 9.67 -2.64 -13.57
N ILE A 57 9.43 -3.91 -13.24
CA ILE A 57 8.33 -4.35 -12.40
C ILE A 57 8.82 -4.41 -10.95
N TYR A 58 8.11 -3.75 -10.05
CA TYR A 58 8.41 -3.63 -8.63
C TYR A 58 7.37 -4.34 -7.78
N ARG A 59 7.77 -4.90 -6.64
CA ARG A 59 6.84 -5.32 -5.59
C ARG A 59 6.32 -4.07 -4.90
N LEU A 60 5.01 -3.87 -4.91
CA LEU A 60 4.38 -2.68 -4.34
C LEU A 60 4.27 -2.71 -2.83
N TYR A 61 4.16 -3.90 -2.24
CA TYR A 61 3.80 -4.02 -0.82
C TYR A 61 2.60 -3.13 -0.47
N SER A 62 2.72 -2.31 0.54
CA SER A 62 1.58 -1.52 1.05
C SER A 62 1.04 -0.46 0.08
N MET A 63 1.73 -0.16 -1.02
CA MET A 63 1.12 0.59 -2.12
C MET A 63 -0.01 -0.19 -2.85
N THR A 64 -0.24 -1.46 -2.51
CA THR A 64 -1.45 -2.22 -2.87
C THR A 64 -2.70 -1.66 -2.18
N LYS A 65 -2.59 -1.15 -0.96
CA LYS A 65 -3.72 -0.68 -0.14
C LYS A 65 -4.59 0.40 -0.79
N PRO A 66 -4.03 1.45 -1.41
CA PRO A 66 -4.83 2.42 -2.16
C PRO A 66 -5.65 1.78 -3.29
N VAL A 67 -5.11 0.76 -3.95
CA VAL A 67 -5.82 0.02 -5.02
C VAL A 67 -6.99 -0.76 -4.43
N THR A 68 -6.81 -1.41 -3.29
CA THR A 68 -7.88 -2.12 -2.55
C THR A 68 -8.94 -1.14 -2.03
N ALA A 69 -8.54 0.06 -1.57
CA ALA A 69 -9.49 1.10 -1.20
C ALA A 69 -10.36 1.52 -2.40
N VAL A 70 -9.76 1.73 -3.57
CA VAL A 70 -10.49 2.04 -4.80
C VAL A 70 -11.45 0.91 -5.18
N ALA A 71 -11.03 -0.36 -5.09
CA ALA A 71 -11.90 -1.51 -5.33
C ALA A 71 -13.13 -1.52 -4.40
N THR A 72 -12.91 -1.25 -3.11
CA THR A 72 -13.98 -1.11 -2.12
C THR A 72 -14.93 0.03 -2.49
N MET A 73 -14.40 1.18 -2.90
CA MET A 73 -15.20 2.34 -3.28
C MET A 73 -15.95 2.17 -4.60
N ILE A 74 -15.49 1.31 -5.52
CA ILE A 74 -16.28 0.92 -6.71
C ILE A 74 -17.57 0.20 -6.28
N LEU A 75 -17.49 -0.71 -5.31
CA LEU A 75 -18.68 -1.38 -4.77
C LEU A 75 -19.61 -0.40 -4.05
N TYR A 76 -19.04 0.55 -3.29
CA TYR A 76 -19.78 1.63 -2.64
C TYR A 76 -20.51 2.52 -3.65
N ASP A 77 -19.83 3.00 -4.71
CA ASP A 77 -20.43 3.84 -5.76
C ASP A 77 -21.57 3.11 -6.50
N ARG A 78 -21.54 1.78 -6.52
CA ARG A 78 -22.60 0.93 -7.11
C ARG A 78 -23.74 0.62 -6.13
N GLY A 79 -23.65 1.07 -4.87
CA GLY A 79 -24.64 0.77 -3.83
C GLY A 79 -24.70 -0.71 -3.43
N LEU A 80 -23.62 -1.47 -3.66
CA LEU A 80 -23.51 -2.89 -3.31
C LEU A 80 -23.05 -3.11 -1.86
N ILE A 81 -22.43 -2.10 -1.28
CA ILE A 81 -22.04 -2.03 0.14
C ILE A 81 -22.26 -0.63 0.66
N ASP A 82 -22.48 -0.51 1.98
CA ASP A 82 -22.41 0.75 2.72
C ASP A 82 -21.18 0.72 3.66
N LEU A 83 -20.52 1.86 3.87
CA LEU A 83 -19.36 1.92 4.77
C LEU A 83 -19.73 1.62 6.23
N SER A 84 -21.01 1.72 6.59
CA SER A 84 -21.55 1.33 7.89
C SER A 84 -21.95 -0.14 8.00
N ASP A 85 -21.87 -0.91 6.91
CA ASP A 85 -22.18 -2.34 6.93
C ASP A 85 -21.23 -3.10 7.86
N ASN A 86 -21.78 -4.11 8.56
CA ASN A 86 -20.98 -4.99 9.39
C ASN A 86 -20.18 -5.98 8.54
N VAL A 87 -18.92 -6.15 8.85
CA VAL A 87 -18.03 -7.11 8.16
C VAL A 87 -18.56 -8.54 8.28
N SER A 88 -19.22 -8.87 9.38
CA SER A 88 -19.84 -10.16 9.63
C SER A 88 -20.95 -10.56 8.63
N TRP A 89 -21.50 -9.59 7.89
CA TRP A 89 -22.48 -9.87 6.83
C TRP A 89 -21.83 -10.50 5.60
N PHE A 90 -20.54 -10.30 5.41
CA PHE A 90 -19.74 -10.78 4.28
C PHE A 90 -18.82 -11.95 4.68
N LEU A 91 -18.27 -11.89 5.90
CA LEU A 91 -17.26 -12.82 6.41
C LEU A 91 -17.70 -13.35 7.78
N GLU A 92 -18.08 -14.63 7.80
CA GLU A 92 -18.63 -15.28 9.00
C GLU A 92 -17.65 -15.28 10.19
N GLY A 93 -16.35 -15.33 9.93
CA GLY A 93 -15.32 -15.26 10.96
C GLY A 93 -15.35 -13.98 11.81
N PHE A 94 -16.05 -12.94 11.35
CA PHE A 94 -16.21 -11.67 12.06
C PHE A 94 -17.48 -11.60 12.92
N LYS A 95 -18.26 -12.68 13.03
CA LYS A 95 -19.39 -12.77 13.98
C LYS A 95 -18.89 -12.92 15.41
N ASP A 96 -19.61 -12.35 16.35
CA ASP A 96 -19.36 -12.48 17.79
C ASP A 96 -17.93 -12.17 18.21
N GLN A 97 -17.35 -11.14 17.62
CA GLN A 97 -15.96 -10.75 17.83
C GLN A 97 -15.68 -10.46 19.30
N LYS A 98 -14.48 -10.83 19.70
CA LYS A 98 -13.96 -10.60 21.04
C LYS A 98 -12.75 -9.66 20.98
N VAL A 99 -12.50 -9.02 22.10
CA VAL A 99 -11.38 -8.08 22.28
C VAL A 99 -10.50 -8.58 23.41
N GLU A 100 -9.22 -8.60 23.20
CA GLU A 100 -8.23 -8.93 24.21
C GLU A 100 -7.92 -7.69 25.06
N THR A 101 -8.04 -7.83 26.36
CA THR A 101 -7.75 -6.78 27.33
C THR A 101 -6.77 -7.30 28.38
N LYS A 102 -6.18 -6.41 29.17
CA LYS A 102 -5.32 -6.81 30.30
C LYS A 102 -5.99 -7.69 31.35
N ASP A 103 -7.34 -7.63 31.44
CA ASP A 103 -8.15 -8.38 32.39
C ASP A 103 -8.78 -9.65 31.77
N GLY A 104 -8.42 -9.98 30.52
CA GLY A 104 -8.90 -11.15 29.79
C GLY A 104 -9.63 -10.81 28.51
N ILE A 105 -10.31 -11.81 27.94
CA ILE A 105 -11.03 -11.66 26.66
C ILE A 105 -12.48 -11.28 26.96
N VAL A 106 -12.93 -10.18 26.37
CA VAL A 106 -14.30 -9.64 26.50
C VAL A 106 -15.01 -9.57 25.14
N PRO A 107 -16.35 -9.52 25.07
CA PRO A 107 -17.03 -9.24 23.81
C PRO A 107 -16.67 -7.88 23.24
N ALA A 108 -16.66 -7.75 21.90
CA ALA A 108 -16.59 -6.45 21.26
C ALA A 108 -17.85 -5.63 21.60
N ASN A 109 -17.69 -4.33 21.82
CA ASN A 109 -18.79 -3.42 22.12
C ASN A 109 -19.77 -3.24 20.95
N ARG A 110 -19.26 -3.46 19.74
CA ARG A 110 -20.01 -3.48 18.47
C ARG A 110 -19.28 -4.35 17.46
N GLU A 111 -19.95 -4.70 16.40
CA GLU A 111 -19.32 -5.37 15.27
C GLU A 111 -18.36 -4.42 14.51
N VAL A 112 -17.35 -5.02 13.86
CA VAL A 112 -16.44 -4.31 12.93
C VAL A 112 -17.22 -3.89 11.69
N LYS A 113 -17.04 -2.66 11.25
CA LYS A 113 -17.66 -2.09 10.05
C LYS A 113 -16.64 -1.93 8.91
N ILE A 114 -17.14 -1.81 7.67
CA ILE A 114 -16.27 -1.56 6.50
C ILE A 114 -15.46 -0.29 6.69
N ILE A 115 -16.04 0.78 7.25
CA ILE A 115 -15.30 2.02 7.53
C ILE A 115 -14.12 1.79 8.49
N ASP A 116 -14.26 0.90 9.49
CA ASP A 116 -13.17 0.59 10.41
C ASP A 116 -11.98 -0.08 9.69
N LEU A 117 -12.25 -0.88 8.67
CA LEU A 117 -11.22 -1.48 7.83
C LEU A 117 -10.50 -0.43 6.96
N LEU A 118 -11.26 0.45 6.30
CA LEU A 118 -10.72 1.54 5.48
C LEU A 118 -9.84 2.50 6.28
N THR A 119 -10.22 2.75 7.54
CA THR A 119 -9.52 3.68 8.43
C THR A 119 -8.47 3.02 9.32
N MET A 120 -8.22 1.71 9.20
CA MET A 120 -7.32 0.96 10.09
C MET A 120 -7.71 1.06 11.57
N THR A 121 -9.00 1.14 11.88
CA THR A 121 -9.52 1.26 13.26
C THR A 121 -10.31 0.03 13.72
N ALA A 122 -10.21 -1.08 12.98
CA ALA A 122 -10.96 -2.30 13.28
C ALA A 122 -10.46 -3.06 14.53
N GLY A 123 -9.30 -2.73 15.07
CA GLY A 123 -8.67 -3.48 16.17
C GLY A 123 -8.00 -4.77 15.72
N LEU A 124 -7.76 -4.94 14.43
CA LEU A 124 -6.98 -6.06 13.87
C LEU A 124 -5.48 -5.82 14.03
N MET A 125 -4.69 -6.89 13.99
CA MET A 125 -3.22 -6.86 14.06
C MET A 125 -2.58 -7.40 12.80
N TYR A 126 -1.31 -7.02 12.57
CA TYR A 126 -0.39 -7.80 11.74
C TYR A 126 0.13 -9.02 12.51
N PRO A 127 0.82 -9.98 11.83
CA PRO A 127 1.47 -11.13 12.45
C PRO A 127 2.74 -10.72 13.21
N ASP A 128 2.59 -9.86 14.22
CA ASP A 128 3.68 -9.26 15.00
C ASP A 128 3.87 -10.05 16.30
N ARG A 129 4.93 -10.86 16.38
CA ARG A 129 5.23 -11.63 17.56
C ARG A 129 5.77 -10.78 18.69
N ASN A 130 5.39 -11.13 19.93
CA ASN A 130 5.82 -10.47 21.17
C ASN A 130 5.37 -9.00 21.32
N VAL A 131 4.38 -8.57 20.56
CA VAL A 131 3.77 -7.24 20.69
C VAL A 131 2.54 -7.30 21.59
N ASN A 132 1.63 -8.22 21.30
CA ASN A 132 0.46 -8.56 22.11
C ASN A 132 -0.09 -9.92 21.68
N PRO A 133 -0.96 -10.56 22.52
CA PRO A 133 -1.45 -11.92 22.22
C PRO A 133 -2.26 -12.02 20.91
N SER A 134 -2.93 -10.95 20.47
CA SER A 134 -3.64 -10.96 19.18
C SER A 134 -2.65 -11.00 18.00
N GLY A 135 -1.53 -10.27 18.10
CA GLY A 135 -0.42 -10.34 17.13
C GLY A 135 0.23 -11.72 17.09
N ASP A 136 0.46 -12.34 18.26
CA ASP A 136 1.00 -13.70 18.32
C ASP A 136 0.07 -14.73 17.65
N LYS A 137 -1.24 -14.66 17.91
CA LYS A 137 -2.23 -15.55 17.27
C LYS A 137 -2.31 -15.31 15.76
N MET A 138 -2.18 -14.06 15.32
CA MET A 138 -2.10 -13.73 13.90
C MET A 138 -0.83 -14.33 13.28
N ALA A 139 0.31 -14.26 13.97
CA ALA A 139 1.54 -14.88 13.51
C ALA A 139 1.43 -16.42 13.43
N ASP A 140 0.75 -17.06 14.38
CA ASP A 140 0.47 -18.52 14.33
C ASP A 140 -0.39 -18.88 13.11
N LEU A 141 -1.34 -18.03 12.73
CA LEU A 141 -2.14 -18.24 11.53
C LEU A 141 -1.29 -18.13 10.25
N PHE A 142 -0.39 -17.13 10.18
CA PHE A 142 0.50 -16.97 9.03
C PHE A 142 1.54 -18.10 8.95
N ASP A 143 2.04 -18.61 10.07
CA ASP A 143 2.91 -19.80 10.09
C ASP A 143 2.20 -21.03 9.50
N LYS A 144 0.94 -21.28 9.89
CA LYS A 144 0.11 -22.34 9.28
C LYS A 144 -0.12 -22.11 7.78
N PHE A 145 -0.31 -20.85 7.37
CA PHE A 145 -0.40 -20.49 5.95
C PHE A 145 0.88 -20.89 5.20
N TYR A 146 2.06 -20.55 5.73
CA TYR A 146 3.33 -20.89 5.10
C TYR A 146 3.56 -22.42 5.06
N GLU A 147 3.29 -23.12 6.15
CA GLU A 147 3.39 -24.58 6.20
C GLU A 147 2.54 -25.24 5.09
N ARG A 148 1.30 -24.79 4.91
CA ARG A 148 0.43 -25.29 3.84
C ARG A 148 0.95 -24.92 2.46
N ALA A 149 1.36 -23.68 2.26
CA ALA A 149 1.87 -23.20 0.97
C ALA A 149 3.12 -23.96 0.50
N PHE A 150 4.00 -24.37 1.44
CA PHE A 150 5.23 -25.09 1.12
C PHE A 150 5.09 -26.60 1.10
N SER A 151 4.10 -27.16 1.79
CA SER A 151 3.85 -28.62 1.76
C SER A 151 3.27 -29.12 0.44
N GLY A 152 2.81 -28.20 -0.43
CA GLY A 152 2.13 -28.53 -1.67
C GLY A 152 0.67 -28.99 -1.51
N ASN A 153 0.12 -28.90 -0.29
CA ASN A 153 -1.26 -29.32 0.04
C ASN A 153 -2.31 -28.21 -0.21
N GLY A 154 -1.98 -27.23 -1.07
CA GLY A 154 -2.79 -26.04 -1.27
C GLY A 154 -2.61 -25.03 -0.12
N THR A 155 -3.26 -23.88 -0.25
CA THR A 155 -3.22 -22.85 0.80
C THR A 155 -4.64 -22.28 1.02
N TYR A 156 -4.77 -21.27 1.83
CA TYR A 156 -6.05 -20.58 2.02
C TYR A 156 -6.35 -19.70 0.81
N SER A 157 -7.61 -19.65 0.37
CA SER A 157 -8.10 -18.57 -0.49
C SER A 157 -8.16 -17.24 0.29
N THR A 158 -8.35 -16.12 -0.41
CA THR A 158 -8.49 -14.80 0.23
C THR A 158 -9.61 -14.80 1.27
N VAL A 159 -10.77 -15.34 0.92
CA VAL A 159 -11.94 -15.39 1.81
C VAL A 159 -11.71 -16.32 3.01
N GLU A 160 -11.11 -17.50 2.80
CA GLU A 160 -10.79 -18.43 3.90
C GLU A 160 -9.79 -17.82 4.89
N MET A 161 -8.69 -17.25 4.38
CA MET A 161 -7.68 -16.63 5.24
C MET A 161 -8.27 -15.48 6.07
N CYS A 162 -9.07 -14.63 5.47
CA CYS A 162 -9.72 -13.50 6.17
C CYS A 162 -10.78 -13.96 7.17
N ASN A 163 -11.50 -15.06 6.91
CA ASN A 163 -12.38 -15.66 7.92
C ASN A 163 -11.59 -16.20 9.13
N GLU A 164 -10.42 -16.82 8.92
CA GLU A 164 -9.57 -17.26 10.04
C GLU A 164 -9.00 -16.05 10.82
N MET A 165 -8.61 -14.96 10.13
CA MET A 165 -8.19 -13.71 10.78
C MET A 165 -9.30 -13.15 11.68
N GLY A 166 -10.57 -13.20 11.22
CA GLY A 166 -11.73 -12.72 11.97
C GLY A 166 -12.01 -13.49 13.26
N LYS A 167 -11.57 -14.74 13.38
CA LYS A 167 -11.73 -15.55 14.62
C LYS A 167 -10.74 -15.17 15.73
N ILE A 168 -9.68 -14.41 15.38
CA ILE A 168 -8.69 -13.94 16.34
C ILE A 168 -9.27 -12.77 17.13
N PRO A 169 -9.16 -12.75 18.48
CA PRO A 169 -9.59 -11.60 19.26
C PRO A 169 -8.91 -10.31 18.78
N LEU A 170 -9.67 -9.25 18.68
CA LEU A 170 -9.16 -7.92 18.36
C LEU A 170 -8.26 -7.43 19.50
N PHE A 171 -7.24 -6.63 19.21
CA PHE A 171 -6.40 -6.05 20.24
C PHE A 171 -7.01 -4.80 20.90
N ALA A 172 -8.02 -4.21 20.26
CA ALA A 172 -8.73 -3.05 20.75
C ALA A 172 -10.20 -3.08 20.29
N GLN A 173 -11.06 -2.33 20.98
CA GLN A 173 -12.46 -2.18 20.58
C GLN A 173 -12.55 -1.52 19.19
N PRO A 174 -13.43 -2.00 18.30
CA PRO A 174 -13.60 -1.43 16.97
C PRO A 174 -13.90 0.08 17.01
N GLY A 175 -13.17 0.86 16.23
CA GLY A 175 -13.33 2.31 16.11
C GLY A 175 -12.68 3.13 17.21
N THR A 176 -11.87 2.54 18.12
CA THR A 176 -11.29 3.30 19.24
C THR A 176 -9.91 3.86 18.97
N CYS A 177 -9.09 3.19 18.19
CA CYS A 177 -7.73 3.60 17.89
C CYS A 177 -7.33 3.20 16.47
N TRP A 178 -6.38 3.89 15.90
CA TRP A 178 -5.75 3.51 14.65
C TRP A 178 -4.68 2.44 14.90
N ASN A 179 -4.70 1.39 14.10
CA ASN A 179 -3.65 0.37 14.12
C ASN A 179 -3.42 -0.22 12.73
N TYR A 180 -2.18 -0.10 12.26
CA TYR A 180 -1.79 -0.63 10.96
C TYR A 180 -1.80 -2.16 10.98
N SER A 181 -2.58 -2.78 10.07
CA SER A 181 -2.94 -4.19 10.19
C SER A 181 -3.40 -4.81 8.88
N VAL A 182 -3.93 -6.03 8.96
CA VAL A 182 -4.51 -6.80 7.84
C VAL A 182 -5.87 -6.28 7.35
N CYS A 183 -6.29 -5.08 7.73
CA CYS A 183 -7.59 -4.52 7.33
C CYS A 183 -7.81 -4.50 5.82
N ALA A 184 -6.79 -4.20 5.03
CA ALA A 184 -6.89 -4.16 3.57
C ALA A 184 -7.05 -5.56 2.96
N ASP A 185 -6.53 -6.60 3.61
CA ASP A 185 -6.72 -7.99 3.19
C ASP A 185 -8.18 -8.39 3.37
N VAL A 186 -8.76 -8.01 4.51
CA VAL A 186 -10.19 -8.23 4.81
C VAL A 186 -11.08 -7.48 3.82
N LEU A 187 -10.76 -6.24 3.45
CA LEU A 187 -11.46 -5.52 2.38
C LEU A 187 -11.37 -6.25 1.04
N GLY A 188 -10.20 -6.80 0.70
CA GLY A 188 -10.03 -7.64 -0.49
C GLY A 188 -10.96 -8.85 -0.50
N ALA A 189 -11.12 -9.52 0.64
CA ALA A 189 -12.07 -10.64 0.78
C ALA A 189 -13.53 -10.18 0.63
N ILE A 190 -13.90 -9.01 1.16
CA ILE A 190 -15.25 -8.44 0.97
C ILE A 190 -15.50 -8.14 -0.51
N VAL A 191 -14.48 -7.60 -1.23
CA VAL A 191 -14.58 -7.40 -2.68
C VAL A 191 -14.86 -8.72 -3.40
N GLU A 192 -14.18 -9.83 -3.04
CA GLU A 192 -14.44 -11.15 -3.63
C GLU A 192 -15.87 -11.64 -3.36
N VAL A 193 -16.32 -11.55 -2.11
CA VAL A 193 -17.66 -12.02 -1.71
C VAL A 193 -18.76 -11.26 -2.44
N VAL A 194 -18.67 -9.94 -2.52
CA VAL A 194 -19.70 -9.08 -3.13
C VAL A 194 -19.67 -9.18 -4.64
N SER A 195 -18.49 -9.17 -5.26
CA SER A 195 -18.34 -9.21 -6.72
C SER A 195 -18.47 -10.63 -7.29
N LYS A 196 -18.31 -11.66 -6.48
CA LYS A 196 -18.21 -13.08 -6.87
C LYS A 196 -17.05 -13.35 -7.84
N LYS A 197 -16.01 -12.54 -7.79
CA LYS A 197 -14.77 -12.66 -8.55
C LYS A 197 -13.61 -12.74 -7.57
N ARG A 198 -12.50 -13.37 -7.98
CA ARG A 198 -11.25 -13.23 -7.23
C ARG A 198 -10.81 -11.77 -7.26
N LEU A 199 -10.13 -11.33 -6.20
CA LEU A 199 -9.70 -9.92 -6.06
C LEU A 199 -8.92 -9.44 -7.29
N GLY A 200 -7.94 -10.22 -7.77
CA GLY A 200 -7.15 -9.88 -8.94
C GLY A 200 -7.97 -9.76 -10.22
N ASP A 201 -8.98 -10.62 -10.41
CA ASP A 201 -9.88 -10.54 -11.57
C ASP A 201 -10.74 -9.28 -11.49
N PHE A 202 -11.27 -8.96 -10.30
CA PHE A 202 -12.02 -7.72 -10.08
C PHE A 202 -11.15 -6.49 -10.36
N LEU A 203 -9.93 -6.44 -9.80
CA LEU A 203 -9.00 -5.32 -10.01
C LEU A 203 -8.64 -5.17 -11.49
N LYS A 204 -8.41 -6.29 -12.18
CA LYS A 204 -8.10 -6.30 -13.60
C LYS A 204 -9.26 -5.74 -14.44
N ASP A 205 -10.48 -6.20 -14.19
CA ASP A 205 -11.65 -5.79 -14.98
C ASP A 205 -12.04 -4.34 -14.72
N GLU A 206 -11.98 -3.89 -13.46
CA GLU A 206 -12.54 -2.62 -13.02
C GLU A 206 -11.53 -1.47 -12.95
N ILE A 207 -10.24 -1.79 -12.81
CA ILE A 207 -9.18 -0.78 -12.61
C ILE A 207 -8.08 -0.94 -13.67
N PHE A 208 -7.44 -2.13 -13.75
CA PHE A 208 -6.20 -2.24 -14.51
C PHE A 208 -6.43 -2.17 -16.01
N THR A 209 -7.39 -2.92 -16.54
CA THR A 209 -7.72 -2.90 -17.98
C THR A 209 -8.25 -1.54 -18.43
N PRO A 210 -9.23 -0.92 -17.72
CA PRO A 210 -9.71 0.41 -18.09
C PRO A 210 -8.64 1.51 -18.06
N LEU A 211 -7.66 1.43 -17.16
CA LEU A 211 -6.54 2.36 -17.08
C LEU A 211 -5.35 1.97 -17.97
N GLY A 212 -5.37 0.80 -18.59
CA GLY A 212 -4.24 0.27 -19.37
C GLY A 212 -3.01 -0.06 -18.52
N MET A 213 -3.21 -0.55 -17.28
CA MET A 213 -2.18 -0.99 -16.34
C MET A 213 -1.82 -2.46 -16.61
N ASN A 214 -1.09 -2.72 -17.68
CA ASN A 214 -0.87 -4.07 -18.21
C ASN A 214 0.19 -4.88 -17.46
N ASP A 215 0.99 -4.24 -16.61
CA ASP A 215 2.08 -4.85 -15.82
C ASP A 215 1.76 -4.88 -14.31
N THR A 216 0.48 -4.69 -13.95
CA THR A 216 0.02 -4.71 -12.56
C THR A 216 -0.80 -5.98 -12.29
N ASP A 217 -0.36 -6.81 -11.33
CA ASP A 217 -1.01 -8.08 -10.99
C ASP A 217 -0.49 -8.58 -9.62
N PHE A 218 -1.06 -9.69 -9.10
CA PHE A 218 -0.56 -10.43 -7.93
C PHE A 218 0.57 -11.41 -8.26
N TYR A 219 1.02 -11.50 -9.49
CA TYR A 219 2.14 -12.35 -9.94
C TYR A 219 2.79 -11.76 -11.20
N VAL A 220 3.96 -12.29 -11.55
CA VAL A 220 4.69 -11.90 -12.76
C VAL A 220 4.70 -13.06 -13.74
N PRO A 221 3.98 -12.95 -14.88
CA PRO A 221 3.99 -13.95 -15.93
C PRO A 221 5.40 -14.24 -16.44
N ALA A 222 5.63 -15.45 -16.97
CA ALA A 222 6.96 -15.91 -17.36
C ALA A 222 7.67 -14.97 -18.35
N GLU A 223 6.91 -14.44 -19.30
CA GLU A 223 7.38 -13.53 -20.36
C GLU A 223 7.73 -12.12 -19.87
N LYS A 224 7.42 -11.79 -18.60
CA LYS A 224 7.72 -10.48 -17.99
C LYS A 224 8.79 -10.54 -16.90
N ARG A 225 9.27 -11.74 -16.52
CA ARG A 225 10.20 -11.94 -15.39
C ARG A 225 11.59 -11.36 -15.61
N ASP A 226 11.98 -11.17 -16.84
CA ASP A 226 13.22 -10.49 -17.22
C ASP A 226 13.26 -9.02 -16.76
N ARG A 227 12.08 -8.41 -16.55
CA ARG A 227 11.91 -7.03 -16.06
C ARG A 227 11.66 -6.92 -14.55
N PHE A 228 11.52 -8.05 -13.85
CA PHE A 228 11.17 -8.06 -12.43
C PHE A 228 12.40 -7.73 -11.57
N ALA A 229 12.31 -6.67 -10.78
CA ALA A 229 13.37 -6.22 -9.90
C ALA A 229 13.61 -7.21 -8.75
N GLU A 230 14.88 -7.37 -8.37
CA GLU A 230 15.24 -8.09 -7.14
C GLU A 230 14.96 -7.21 -5.92
N ILE A 231 14.65 -7.85 -4.79
CA ILE A 231 14.43 -7.19 -3.51
C ILE A 231 15.67 -7.38 -2.63
N TYR A 232 16.09 -6.33 -1.96
CA TYR A 232 17.30 -6.32 -1.14
C TYR A 232 16.98 -6.02 0.32
N ILE A 233 17.80 -6.57 1.19
CA ILE A 233 17.79 -6.23 2.61
C ILE A 233 19.17 -5.69 3.01
N ARG A 234 19.17 -4.73 3.92
CA ARG A 234 20.40 -4.17 4.48
C ARG A 234 20.85 -4.99 5.69
N GLY A 235 22.06 -5.54 5.61
CA GLY A 235 22.71 -6.22 6.72
C GLY A 235 23.25 -5.26 7.78
N GLU A 236 23.70 -5.81 8.91
CA GLU A 236 24.32 -5.04 9.99
C GLU A 236 25.62 -4.33 9.54
N ASP A 237 26.32 -4.88 8.55
CA ASP A 237 27.50 -4.27 7.91
C ASP A 237 27.15 -3.12 6.94
N GLY A 238 25.88 -2.78 6.81
CA GLY A 238 25.36 -1.76 5.91
C GLY A 238 25.23 -2.17 4.45
N LYS A 239 25.66 -3.38 4.06
CA LYS A 239 25.57 -3.85 2.68
C LYS A 239 24.19 -4.38 2.34
N LEU A 240 23.84 -4.24 1.05
CA LEU A 240 22.61 -4.80 0.50
C LEU A 240 22.86 -6.21 -0.01
N THR A 241 22.02 -7.15 0.41
CA THR A 241 21.98 -8.53 -0.09
C THR A 241 20.57 -8.86 -0.57
N PRO A 242 20.40 -9.77 -1.57
CA PRO A 242 19.07 -10.24 -1.95
C PRO A 242 18.31 -10.76 -0.74
N CYS A 243 17.02 -10.44 -0.68
CA CYS A 243 16.13 -10.85 0.40
C CYS A 243 15.25 -12.03 -0.05
N ASP A 244 15.26 -13.11 0.71
CA ASP A 244 14.45 -14.32 0.47
C ASP A 244 13.41 -14.58 1.59
N TRP A 245 13.16 -13.61 2.45
CA TRP A 245 12.21 -13.74 3.56
C TRP A 245 10.78 -13.86 3.06
N GLN A 246 10.00 -14.67 3.78
CA GLN A 246 8.56 -14.59 3.70
C GLN A 246 8.04 -13.51 4.62
N HIS A 247 7.18 -12.66 4.08
CA HIS A 247 6.63 -11.54 4.80
C HIS A 247 5.16 -11.31 4.42
N LEU A 248 4.29 -11.19 5.40
CA LEU A 248 2.85 -10.93 5.23
C LEU A 248 2.14 -11.89 4.25
N GLY A 249 2.49 -13.17 4.25
CA GLY A 249 1.91 -14.16 3.33
C GLY A 249 2.48 -14.13 1.90
N LEU A 250 3.39 -13.22 1.59
CA LEU A 250 4.01 -13.14 0.27
C LEU A 250 5.07 -14.21 0.09
N VAL A 251 5.02 -14.90 -1.04
CA VAL A 251 6.06 -15.80 -1.51
C VAL A 251 6.88 -15.02 -2.54
N TYR A 252 8.12 -14.71 -2.24
CA TYR A 252 8.93 -13.75 -3.01
C TYR A 252 9.14 -14.08 -4.49
N LYS A 253 8.84 -15.30 -4.91
CA LYS A 253 9.04 -15.73 -6.30
C LYS A 253 8.04 -15.14 -7.29
N TYR A 254 6.83 -14.79 -6.85
CA TYR A 254 5.77 -14.22 -7.71
C TYR A 254 5.58 -14.96 -9.06
N THR A 255 5.89 -16.28 -9.09
CA THR A 255 5.96 -17.03 -10.34
C THR A 255 4.62 -17.61 -10.79
N LYS A 256 3.65 -17.63 -9.90
CA LYS A 256 2.28 -18.08 -10.17
C LYS A 256 1.29 -17.24 -9.39
N ARG A 257 0.06 -17.17 -9.87
CA ARG A 257 -1.03 -16.51 -9.18
C ARG A 257 -1.25 -17.16 -7.80
N PRO A 258 -1.23 -16.40 -6.70
CA PRO A 258 -1.47 -16.94 -5.37
C PRO A 258 -2.95 -17.27 -5.18
N GLU A 259 -3.28 -18.19 -4.26
CA GLU A 259 -4.66 -18.45 -3.84
C GLU A 259 -5.15 -17.36 -2.88
N PHE A 260 -4.31 -16.93 -1.95
CA PHE A 260 -4.53 -15.75 -1.13
C PHE A 260 -3.99 -14.51 -1.85
N GLU A 261 -4.88 -13.73 -2.45
CA GLU A 261 -4.56 -12.45 -3.09
C GLU A 261 -4.58 -11.35 -2.04
N ILE A 262 -3.39 -10.95 -1.59
CA ILE A 262 -3.17 -10.12 -0.42
C ILE A 262 -3.48 -8.65 -0.74
N GLY A 263 -4.66 -8.18 -0.35
CA GLY A 263 -5.14 -6.82 -0.60
C GLY A 263 -4.31 -5.72 0.07
N GLY A 264 -3.53 -6.07 1.08
CA GLY A 264 -2.66 -5.15 1.81
C GLY A 264 -1.25 -5.00 1.25
N ALA A 265 -0.78 -5.97 0.39
CA ALA A 265 0.65 -5.99 0.03
C ALA A 265 0.99 -6.76 -1.25
N GLY A 266 0.04 -7.44 -1.90
CA GLY A 266 0.33 -8.50 -2.86
C GLY A 266 0.67 -8.05 -4.29
N LEU A 267 0.40 -6.82 -4.69
CA LEU A 267 0.57 -6.37 -6.06
C LEU A 267 2.02 -6.12 -6.45
N VAL A 268 2.32 -6.39 -7.70
CA VAL A 268 3.46 -5.86 -8.44
C VAL A 268 2.99 -4.84 -9.46
N SER A 269 3.85 -3.89 -9.85
CA SER A 269 3.53 -2.89 -10.87
C SER A 269 4.78 -2.23 -11.43
N THR A 270 4.62 -1.43 -12.47
CA THR A 270 5.63 -0.49 -12.98
C THR A 270 5.29 0.94 -12.56
N VAL A 271 6.27 1.86 -12.64
CA VAL A 271 6.00 3.30 -12.44
C VAL A 271 5.02 3.81 -13.49
N ASN A 272 5.09 3.31 -14.72
CA ASN A 272 4.16 3.68 -15.81
C ASN A 272 2.70 3.31 -15.52
N ASP A 273 2.46 2.14 -14.94
CA ASP A 273 1.11 1.73 -14.60
C ASP A 273 0.59 2.46 -13.37
N TYR A 274 1.42 2.55 -12.33
CA TYR A 274 1.00 3.22 -11.09
C TYR A 274 0.79 4.73 -11.26
N GLU A 275 1.48 5.38 -12.22
CA GLU A 275 1.20 6.76 -12.63
C GLU A 275 -0.26 6.93 -13.07
N LYS A 276 -0.78 6.04 -13.92
CA LYS A 276 -2.16 6.11 -14.40
C LYS A 276 -3.16 6.03 -13.25
N PHE A 277 -2.89 5.14 -12.28
CA PHE A 277 -3.67 5.01 -11.06
C PHE A 277 -3.59 6.28 -10.19
N ALA A 278 -2.39 6.80 -9.95
CA ALA A 278 -2.20 8.02 -9.15
C ALA A 278 -2.86 9.23 -9.81
N GLN A 279 -2.70 9.39 -11.14
CA GLN A 279 -3.34 10.46 -11.90
C GLN A 279 -4.87 10.31 -11.95
N MET A 280 -5.39 9.09 -12.02
CA MET A 280 -6.84 8.84 -11.89
C MET A 280 -7.37 9.38 -10.56
N LEU A 281 -6.68 9.11 -9.45
CA LEU A 281 -7.04 9.65 -8.14
C LEU A 281 -6.94 11.18 -8.10
N LEU A 282 -5.81 11.76 -8.55
CA LEU A 282 -5.60 13.21 -8.56
C LEU A 282 -6.69 13.95 -9.35
N ASN A 283 -7.17 13.35 -10.43
CA ASN A 283 -8.23 13.88 -11.29
C ASN A 283 -9.66 13.50 -10.81
N GLY A 284 -9.84 13.20 -9.51
CA GLY A 284 -11.15 12.94 -8.93
C GLY A 284 -11.85 11.71 -9.55
N GLY A 285 -11.11 10.63 -9.73
CA GLY A 285 -11.60 9.33 -10.20
C GLY A 285 -11.61 9.14 -11.72
N LYS A 286 -10.90 10.00 -12.47
CA LYS A 286 -10.88 9.95 -13.95
C LYS A 286 -9.45 9.98 -14.51
N TYR A 287 -9.17 9.16 -15.52
CA TYR A 287 -7.93 9.19 -16.30
C TYR A 287 -8.27 9.20 -17.79
N GLY A 288 -7.87 10.26 -18.52
CA GLY A 288 -8.33 10.49 -19.87
C GLY A 288 -9.88 10.57 -19.90
N ASP A 289 -10.51 9.74 -20.72
CA ASP A 289 -11.98 9.64 -20.78
C ASP A 289 -12.57 8.55 -19.87
N THR A 290 -11.72 7.75 -19.23
CA THR A 290 -12.13 6.64 -18.37
C THR A 290 -12.39 7.12 -16.95
N ARG A 291 -13.60 6.88 -16.43
CA ARG A 291 -13.95 7.11 -15.02
C ARG A 291 -13.99 5.79 -14.26
N ILE A 292 -13.23 5.72 -13.20
CA ILE A 292 -13.16 4.57 -12.28
C ILE A 292 -14.04 4.81 -11.04
N LEU A 293 -13.97 6.00 -10.44
CA LEU A 293 -14.72 6.39 -9.26
C LEU A 293 -15.47 7.70 -9.47
N SER A 294 -16.51 7.91 -8.67
CA SER A 294 -17.08 9.23 -8.49
C SER A 294 -16.07 10.15 -7.77
N ARG A 295 -16.17 11.46 -8.01
CA ARG A 295 -15.36 12.45 -7.28
C ARG A 295 -15.55 12.30 -5.76
N LYS A 296 -16.80 12.07 -5.34
CA LYS A 296 -17.16 11.93 -3.93
C LYS A 296 -16.49 10.72 -3.26
N ALA A 297 -16.38 9.60 -3.97
CA ALA A 297 -15.68 8.43 -3.48
C ALA A 297 -14.17 8.69 -3.32
N VAL A 298 -13.56 9.42 -4.28
CA VAL A 298 -12.15 9.84 -4.15
C VAL A 298 -11.98 10.77 -2.94
N ASP A 299 -12.86 11.77 -2.78
CA ASP A 299 -12.81 12.68 -1.63
C ASP A 299 -12.85 11.91 -0.30
N LEU A 300 -13.72 10.87 -0.19
CA LEU A 300 -13.83 10.07 1.02
C LEU A 300 -12.52 9.35 1.40
N ILE A 301 -11.79 8.83 0.42
CA ILE A 301 -10.57 8.06 0.71
C ILE A 301 -9.30 8.91 0.76
N SER A 302 -9.31 10.12 0.18
CA SER A 302 -8.15 11.02 0.14
C SER A 302 -8.13 12.08 1.24
N HIS A 303 -9.19 12.22 2.05
CA HIS A 303 -9.25 13.15 3.17
C HIS A 303 -9.08 12.44 4.51
N ASN A 304 -8.70 13.21 5.54
CA ASN A 304 -8.66 12.68 6.90
C ASN A 304 -10.06 12.43 7.41
N ILE A 305 -10.34 11.17 7.78
CA ILE A 305 -11.62 10.73 8.34
C ILE A 305 -11.51 10.05 9.69
N ILE A 306 -10.29 9.93 10.25
CA ILE A 306 -10.12 9.47 11.62
C ILE A 306 -10.34 10.62 12.61
N THR A 307 -10.88 10.28 13.77
CA THR A 307 -11.11 11.24 14.86
C THR A 307 -9.79 11.61 15.56
N ALA A 308 -9.81 12.70 16.32
CA ALA A 308 -8.65 13.11 17.13
C ALA A 308 -8.23 12.03 18.15
N GLU A 309 -9.17 11.25 18.68
CA GLU A 309 -8.88 10.14 19.59
C GLU A 309 -8.14 9.00 18.87
N GLN A 310 -8.65 8.58 17.71
CA GLN A 310 -8.03 7.56 16.87
C GLN A 310 -6.63 7.99 16.39
N ALA A 311 -6.44 9.27 16.09
CA ALA A 311 -5.18 9.83 15.64
C ALA A 311 -4.06 9.78 16.70
N LYS A 312 -4.36 9.62 17.98
CA LYS A 312 -3.35 9.51 19.05
C LYS A 312 -2.41 8.30 18.86
N THR A 313 -2.87 7.26 18.20
CA THR A 313 -2.07 6.07 17.90
C THR A 313 -1.47 6.08 16.49
N PHE A 314 -1.82 7.06 15.65
CA PHE A 314 -1.21 7.31 14.34
C PHE A 314 0.02 8.20 14.49
N ASN A 315 1.07 7.68 15.15
CA ASN A 315 2.20 8.43 15.66
C ASN A 315 3.57 8.03 15.09
N TRP A 316 3.60 7.42 13.90
CA TRP A 316 4.86 7.13 13.23
C TRP A 316 5.57 8.42 12.80
N ASP A 317 6.91 8.46 12.91
CA ASP A 317 7.72 9.61 12.50
C ASP A 317 7.47 10.05 11.05
N SER A 318 7.19 9.09 10.17
CA SER A 318 6.84 9.36 8.76
C SER A 318 5.44 9.94 8.57
N CYS A 319 4.61 9.94 9.62
CA CYS A 319 3.21 10.37 9.60
C CYS A 319 2.95 11.62 10.45
N ILE A 320 3.98 12.26 11.00
CA ILE A 320 3.84 13.50 11.74
C ILE A 320 3.22 14.58 10.84
N GLY A 321 2.14 15.20 11.31
CA GLY A 321 1.38 16.20 10.53
C GLY A 321 0.33 15.62 9.58
N TYR A 322 0.25 14.29 9.47
CA TYR A 322 -0.76 13.61 8.66
C TYR A 322 -1.94 13.14 9.51
N GLY A 323 -3.11 13.06 8.88
CA GLY A 323 -4.25 12.25 9.26
C GLY A 323 -4.34 11.02 8.36
N TYR A 324 -5.44 10.27 8.46
CA TYR A 324 -5.65 9.04 7.71
C TYR A 324 -7.03 8.99 7.05
N GLY A 325 -7.07 8.61 5.80
CA GLY A 325 -8.28 8.42 5.01
C GLY A 325 -8.58 6.95 4.74
N GLY A 326 -8.99 6.64 3.52
CA GLY A 326 -9.20 5.27 3.06
C GLY A 326 -7.90 4.58 2.66
N LEU A 327 -7.21 3.96 3.62
CA LEU A 327 -5.94 3.24 3.44
C LEU A 327 -4.79 4.13 2.92
N MET A 328 -4.90 5.44 3.08
CA MET A 328 -3.89 6.44 2.72
C MET A 328 -3.76 7.49 3.82
N ARG A 329 -2.55 8.04 3.97
CA ARG A 329 -2.35 9.23 4.80
C ARG A 329 -2.72 10.48 4.02
N THR A 330 -3.18 11.51 4.73
CA THR A 330 -3.49 12.84 4.17
C THR A 330 -2.82 13.91 5.03
N LEU A 331 -2.07 14.80 4.41
CA LEU A 331 -1.38 15.87 5.12
C LEU A 331 -2.39 16.92 5.61
N ILE A 332 -2.48 17.10 6.93
CA ILE A 332 -3.41 18.03 7.58
C ILE A 332 -2.71 19.22 8.23
N ASN A 333 -1.45 19.08 8.62
CA ASN A 333 -0.64 20.12 9.25
C ASN A 333 0.72 20.26 8.55
N PRO A 334 0.78 20.94 7.39
CA PRO A 334 2.01 21.08 6.62
C PRO A 334 3.12 21.84 7.37
N GLU A 335 2.79 22.74 8.29
CA GLU A 335 3.78 23.48 9.08
C GLU A 335 4.62 22.55 9.96
N ILE A 336 4.05 21.43 10.42
CA ILE A 336 4.75 20.47 11.28
C ILE A 336 5.65 19.57 10.43
N THR A 337 5.19 19.14 9.26
CA THR A 337 6.01 18.29 8.37
C THR A 337 7.09 19.06 7.64
N THR A 338 6.89 20.36 7.43
CA THR A 338 7.78 21.26 6.67
C THR A 338 7.94 20.91 5.18
N VAL A 339 7.22 19.92 4.68
CA VAL A 339 7.28 19.49 3.26
C VAL A 339 5.91 18.98 2.83
N GLY A 340 5.34 19.58 1.81
CA GLY A 340 4.03 19.23 1.25
C GLY A 340 2.99 20.30 1.45
N SER A 341 1.85 20.16 0.80
CA SER A 341 0.70 21.05 0.89
C SER A 341 -0.43 20.39 1.67
N ALA A 342 -1.28 21.16 2.32
CA ALA A 342 -2.46 20.62 2.97
C ALA A 342 -3.33 19.84 1.94
N GLY A 343 -3.77 18.64 2.32
CA GLY A 343 -4.51 17.77 1.42
C GLY A 343 -3.63 16.88 0.51
N GLU A 344 -2.30 16.95 0.58
CA GLU A 344 -1.43 15.95 -0.04
C GLU A 344 -1.79 14.56 0.52
N TYR A 345 -1.99 13.57 -0.34
CA TYR A 345 -2.32 12.21 0.09
C TYR A 345 -1.56 11.15 -0.70
N GLY A 346 -1.38 9.97 -0.11
CA GLY A 346 -0.67 8.86 -0.74
C GLY A 346 -0.30 7.78 0.26
N TRP A 347 0.56 6.86 -0.15
CA TRP A 347 1.07 5.80 0.71
C TRP A 347 2.45 5.34 0.27
N ASP A 348 3.05 4.47 1.07
CA ASP A 348 4.35 3.84 0.77
C ASP A 348 4.27 2.31 0.83
N GLY A 349 5.32 1.65 0.36
CA GLY A 349 5.52 0.21 0.45
C GLY A 349 6.71 -0.12 1.33
N TRP A 350 6.68 -1.30 1.97
CA TRP A 350 7.76 -1.79 2.84
C TRP A 350 9.13 -1.84 2.16
N THR A 351 9.15 -1.94 0.83
CA THR A 351 10.39 -1.90 0.02
C THR A 351 10.88 -0.50 -0.31
N GLY A 352 10.29 0.54 0.27
CA GLY A 352 10.67 1.93 0.08
C GLY A 352 10.01 2.61 -1.12
N ASN A 353 9.08 1.94 -1.81
CA ASN A 353 8.26 2.61 -2.81
C ASN A 353 7.36 3.64 -2.14
N TYR A 354 7.11 4.73 -2.85
CA TYR A 354 6.30 5.84 -2.35
C TYR A 354 5.57 6.53 -3.49
N PHE A 355 4.35 6.96 -3.26
CA PHE A 355 3.69 7.96 -4.09
C PHE A 355 2.94 8.96 -3.23
N CYS A 356 2.80 10.17 -3.70
CA CYS A 356 1.81 11.12 -3.23
C CYS A 356 1.25 11.95 -4.37
N ASN A 357 0.00 12.34 -4.18
CA ASN A 357 -0.70 13.35 -4.96
C ASN A 357 -0.84 14.61 -4.12
N ASP A 358 -0.53 15.74 -4.70
CA ASP A 358 -0.75 17.08 -4.14
C ASP A 358 -1.78 17.81 -5.00
N PRO A 359 -3.07 17.82 -4.60
CA PRO A 359 -4.12 18.47 -5.37
C PRO A 359 -3.96 19.99 -5.47
N GLU A 360 -3.40 20.65 -4.46
CA GLU A 360 -3.17 22.11 -4.45
C GLU A 360 -2.25 22.51 -5.60
N ASN A 361 -1.21 21.72 -5.84
CA ASN A 361 -0.23 21.97 -6.89
C ASN A 361 -0.48 21.17 -8.16
N ASN A 362 -1.57 20.38 -8.25
CA ASN A 362 -1.82 19.44 -9.36
C ASN A 362 -0.58 18.61 -9.69
N LEU A 363 -0.02 17.94 -8.66
CA LEU A 363 1.28 17.29 -8.72
C LEU A 363 1.20 15.86 -8.21
N THR A 364 1.91 14.94 -8.89
CA THR A 364 2.17 13.58 -8.43
C THR A 364 3.68 13.36 -8.30
N PHE A 365 4.10 12.82 -7.16
CA PHE A 365 5.46 12.40 -6.92
C PHE A 365 5.51 10.89 -6.72
N MET A 366 6.44 10.21 -7.39
CA MET A 366 6.63 8.76 -7.32
C MET A 366 8.11 8.43 -7.17
N TYR A 367 8.43 7.61 -6.16
CA TYR A 367 9.76 7.14 -5.88
C TYR A 367 9.72 5.62 -5.67
N PHE A 368 10.38 4.84 -6.54
CA PHE A 368 10.35 3.39 -6.55
C PHE A 368 11.73 2.81 -6.36
N ILE A 369 11.90 2.05 -5.30
CA ILE A 369 13.09 1.27 -4.96
C ILE A 369 12.69 -0.11 -4.43
N GLN A 370 13.64 -1.02 -4.24
CA GLN A 370 13.37 -2.37 -3.72
C GLN A 370 14.33 -2.73 -2.59
N VAL A 371 14.22 -2.02 -1.46
CA VAL A 371 15.00 -2.25 -0.23
C VAL A 371 14.04 -2.49 0.94
N CYS A 372 14.10 -3.67 1.56
CA CYS A 372 13.29 -4.03 2.72
C CYS A 372 13.47 -3.01 3.85
N GLY A 373 12.36 -2.50 4.41
CA GLY A 373 12.37 -1.41 5.38
C GLY A 373 12.66 -0.03 4.78
N GLY A 374 12.82 0.07 3.45
CA GLY A 374 13.13 1.31 2.76
C GLY A 374 14.58 1.79 2.99
N ASN A 375 14.84 3.04 2.66
CA ASN A 375 16.13 3.70 2.82
C ASN A 375 16.10 4.86 3.84
N GLY A 376 15.08 4.87 4.69
CA GLY A 376 14.87 5.88 5.74
C GLY A 376 14.01 7.06 5.29
N ILE A 377 13.56 7.84 6.26
CA ILE A 377 12.62 8.97 6.04
C ILE A 377 13.33 10.15 5.35
N ARG A 378 14.58 10.44 5.74
CA ARG A 378 15.31 11.62 5.29
C ARG A 378 15.53 11.67 3.77
N PRO A 379 15.98 10.60 3.08
CA PRO A 379 16.16 10.62 1.63
C PRO A 379 14.89 11.03 0.89
N LEU A 380 13.74 10.44 1.23
CA LEU A 380 12.46 10.77 0.62
C LEU A 380 12.08 12.24 0.88
N ARG A 381 12.20 12.71 2.13
CA ARG A 381 11.88 14.11 2.47
C ARG A 381 12.73 15.09 1.72
N THR A 382 14.02 14.85 1.58
CA THR A 382 14.93 15.76 0.88
C THR A 382 14.67 15.79 -0.63
N LEU A 383 14.30 14.66 -1.26
CA LEU A 383 13.82 14.64 -2.65
C LEU A 383 12.55 15.49 -2.82
N LYS A 384 11.59 15.37 -1.91
CA LYS A 384 10.38 16.21 -1.92
C LYS A 384 10.70 17.69 -1.70
N GLN A 385 11.64 18.04 -0.80
CA GLN A 385 12.06 19.44 -0.61
C GLN A 385 12.59 20.07 -1.90
N VAL A 386 13.43 19.35 -2.65
CA VAL A 386 13.94 19.82 -3.93
C VAL A 386 12.81 19.97 -4.95
N MET A 387 11.90 19.00 -5.02
CA MET A 387 10.72 19.07 -5.88
C MET A 387 9.88 20.32 -5.57
N TYR A 388 9.52 20.53 -4.31
CA TYR A 388 8.71 21.71 -3.92
C TYR A 388 9.45 23.03 -4.15
N SER A 389 10.78 23.07 -3.92
CA SER A 389 11.58 24.26 -4.22
C SER A 389 11.58 24.64 -5.71
N ALA A 390 11.27 23.69 -6.58
CA ALA A 390 11.21 23.91 -8.03
C ALA A 390 9.83 24.39 -8.52
N LEU A 391 8.82 24.48 -7.63
CA LEU A 391 7.49 25.02 -7.99
C LEU A 391 7.51 26.54 -8.17
N ASP A 392 8.30 27.21 -7.30
CA ASP A 392 8.34 28.67 -7.22
C ASP A 392 9.38 29.25 -8.17
N ASP A 393 9.04 29.44 -9.44
CA ASP A 393 9.73 30.38 -10.36
C ASP A 393 8.95 30.53 -11.67
#